data_9919ca8685ec86a98f3013e75e53367a
#
_entry.id   9919ca8685ec86a98f3013e75e53367a
#
_cell.length_a   1.000
_cell.length_b   1.000
_cell.length_c   1.000
_cell.angle_alpha   90.00
_cell.angle_beta   90.00
_cell.angle_gamma   90.00
#
_symmetry.space_group_name_H-M   'P 1'
#
loop_
_entity.id
_entity.type
_entity.pdbx_description
1 polymer ?
#
loop_
_entity_poly.entity_id
_entity_poly.type
_entity_poly.pdbx_seq_one_letter_code
_entity_poly.pdbx_strand_id
1 'polypeptide(L)'
;KIISKKHGEGATTADYNSGKAAIGTGPYKFVKWVPGDKIVLKANKNYHGAGTGMPKFENILFKPIKSGPARIAALLAGDVDFIDNVPPLNVAKLKKNPTLKLNSGPSNRVIYLHMDQFRENSPHIRAIGGGKIKNPLMDVRVRKAISLAINRDAMVAKVMEGIAVKAGQLLPAGFHGVSSKMKPDPYDPETAKKLLK
;
A
#
# COMPACT_ATOMS: atom_id res chain seq x y z
N LYS A 1 -13.68 -9.69 -0.15
CA LYS A 1 -13.39 -11.01 0.48
C LYS A 1 -14.73 -11.64 0.85
N ILE A 2 -14.93 -12.90 0.51
CA ILE A 2 -16.15 -13.65 0.79
C ILE A 2 -15.80 -14.75 1.79
N ILE A 3 -16.53 -14.79 2.90
CA ILE A 3 -16.39 -15.82 3.94
C ILE A 3 -17.69 -16.61 4.09
N SER A 4 -17.60 -17.81 4.60
CA SER A 4 -18.77 -18.69 4.82
C SER A 4 -19.66 -18.12 5.92
N LYS A 5 -20.95 -17.87 5.62
CA LYS A 5 -21.93 -17.46 6.63
C LYS A 5 -22.01 -18.50 7.75
N LYS A 6 -22.15 -19.78 7.40
CA LYS A 6 -22.27 -20.90 8.36
C LYS A 6 -21.16 -20.94 9.42
N HIS A 7 -19.94 -20.53 9.06
CA HIS A 7 -18.77 -20.61 9.96
C HIS A 7 -18.34 -19.24 10.51
N GLY A 8 -18.80 -18.17 9.88
CA GLY A 8 -18.42 -16.79 10.26
C GLY A 8 -19.47 -16.04 11.06
N GLU A 9 -20.74 -16.48 11.03
CA GLU A 9 -21.81 -15.86 11.81
C GLU A 9 -21.56 -16.11 13.31
N GLY A 10 -21.46 -15.02 14.09
CA GLY A 10 -21.13 -15.08 15.52
C GLY A 10 -19.67 -15.45 15.86
N ALA A 11 -18.81 -15.64 14.84
CA ALA A 11 -17.41 -15.99 15.08
C ALA A 11 -16.61 -14.83 15.66
N THR A 12 -15.75 -15.16 16.63
CA THR A 12 -14.83 -14.24 17.28
C THR A 12 -13.52 -14.07 16.50
N THR A 13 -12.70 -13.09 16.87
CA THR A 13 -11.34 -12.95 16.33
C THR A 13 -10.50 -14.21 16.59
N ALA A 14 -10.67 -14.87 17.73
CA ALA A 14 -9.97 -16.11 18.06
C ALA A 14 -10.37 -17.26 17.14
N ASP A 15 -11.64 -17.36 16.72
CA ASP A 15 -12.10 -18.36 15.75
C ASP A 15 -11.51 -18.14 14.36
N TYR A 16 -11.31 -16.88 13.93
CA TYR A 16 -10.60 -16.58 12.69
C TYR A 16 -9.12 -16.90 12.79
N ASN A 17 -8.47 -16.54 13.89
CA ASN A 17 -7.04 -16.74 14.11
C ASN A 17 -6.68 -18.24 14.23
N SER A 18 -7.54 -19.04 14.82
CA SER A 18 -7.36 -20.51 14.90
C SER A 18 -7.67 -21.23 13.56
N GLY A 19 -8.32 -20.54 12.62
CA GLY A 19 -8.76 -21.14 11.35
C GLY A 19 -10.17 -21.72 11.37
N LYS A 20 -10.81 -21.83 12.52
CA LYS A 20 -12.17 -22.40 12.67
C LYS A 20 -13.20 -21.65 11.81
N ALA A 21 -13.09 -20.30 11.77
CA ALA A 21 -13.96 -19.44 10.97
C ALA A 21 -13.30 -18.93 9.68
N ALA A 22 -12.03 -19.21 9.43
CA ALA A 22 -11.29 -18.73 8.27
C ALA A 22 -11.62 -19.53 7.00
N ILE A 23 -12.91 -19.69 6.70
CA ILE A 23 -13.42 -20.48 5.58
C ILE A 23 -13.97 -19.54 4.52
N GLY A 24 -13.30 -19.50 3.39
CA GLY A 24 -13.66 -18.67 2.24
C GLY A 24 -13.88 -19.49 0.96
N THR A 25 -14.07 -18.77 -0.16
CA THR A 25 -14.32 -19.36 -1.48
C THR A 25 -13.07 -19.39 -2.37
N GLY A 26 -11.90 -19.09 -1.81
CA GLY A 26 -10.64 -18.95 -2.55
C GLY A 26 -9.99 -20.27 -2.96
N PRO A 27 -8.92 -20.18 -3.81
CA PRO A 27 -8.20 -21.35 -4.30
C PRO A 27 -7.31 -22.02 -3.24
N TYR A 28 -7.14 -21.42 -2.09
CA TYR A 28 -6.35 -21.95 -0.97
C TYR A 28 -7.16 -22.01 0.30
N LYS A 29 -6.91 -23.04 1.11
CA LYS A 29 -7.47 -23.22 2.46
C LYS A 29 -6.43 -22.86 3.52
N PHE A 30 -6.88 -22.23 4.58
CA PHE A 30 -6.07 -21.98 5.77
C PHE A 30 -5.72 -23.30 6.46
N VAL A 31 -4.47 -23.46 6.86
CA VAL A 31 -3.98 -24.60 7.61
C VAL A 31 -3.55 -24.17 9.02
N LYS A 32 -2.66 -23.17 9.12
CA LYS A 32 -2.09 -22.75 10.39
C LYS A 32 -1.59 -21.31 10.33
N TRP A 33 -1.73 -20.58 11.42
CA TRP A 33 -1.06 -19.31 11.67
C TRP A 33 -0.25 -19.42 12.96
N VAL A 34 1.03 -19.07 12.89
CA VAL A 34 1.91 -18.86 14.05
C VAL A 34 2.22 -17.36 14.06
N PRO A 35 1.67 -16.60 15.02
CA PRO A 35 1.87 -15.15 15.08
C PRO A 35 3.35 -14.78 15.07
N GLY A 36 3.73 -13.84 14.19
CA GLY A 36 5.13 -13.39 14.03
C GLY A 36 6.05 -14.32 13.25
N ASP A 37 5.67 -15.55 12.99
CA ASP A 37 6.48 -16.54 12.28
C ASP A 37 5.93 -16.84 10.88
N LYS A 38 4.73 -17.44 10.77
CA LYS A 38 4.24 -17.92 9.47
C LYS A 38 2.73 -18.09 9.39
N ILE A 39 2.22 -18.05 8.14
CA ILE A 39 0.89 -18.56 7.78
C ILE A 39 1.08 -19.66 6.74
N VAL A 40 0.43 -20.80 6.96
CA VAL A 40 0.45 -21.96 6.05
C VAL A 40 -0.91 -22.10 5.38
N LEU A 41 -0.88 -22.19 4.06
CA LEU A 41 -2.06 -22.43 3.23
C LEU A 41 -1.83 -23.67 2.38
N LYS A 42 -2.93 -24.38 2.05
CA LYS A 42 -2.93 -25.55 1.16
C LYS A 42 -3.92 -25.35 0.02
N ALA A 43 -3.64 -25.91 -1.14
CA ALA A 43 -4.52 -25.89 -2.30
C ALA A 43 -5.93 -26.41 -1.97
N ASN A 44 -6.95 -25.67 -2.43
CA ASN A 44 -8.34 -26.09 -2.36
C ASN A 44 -8.70 -26.88 -3.61
N LYS A 45 -8.67 -28.21 -3.54
CA LYS A 45 -9.01 -29.09 -4.66
C LYS A 45 -10.47 -28.92 -5.15
N ASN A 46 -11.34 -28.37 -4.30
CA ASN A 46 -12.74 -28.10 -4.62
C ASN A 46 -12.98 -26.61 -4.97
N TYR A 47 -11.94 -25.90 -5.43
CA TYR A 47 -12.08 -24.53 -5.87
C TYR A 47 -12.94 -24.46 -7.14
N HIS A 48 -13.97 -23.62 -7.14
CA HIS A 48 -14.90 -23.48 -8.28
C HIS A 48 -14.24 -23.00 -9.58
N GLY A 49 -13.07 -22.36 -9.51
CA GLY A 49 -12.26 -21.93 -10.64
C GLY A 49 -11.15 -22.93 -11.02
N ALA A 50 -11.29 -24.22 -10.74
CA ALA A 50 -10.25 -25.23 -11.00
C ALA A 50 -9.78 -25.28 -12.47
N GLY A 51 -10.61 -24.90 -13.45
CA GLY A 51 -10.24 -24.80 -14.87
C GLY A 51 -9.45 -23.56 -15.27
N THR A 52 -9.23 -22.60 -14.35
CA THR A 52 -8.57 -21.31 -14.63
C THR A 52 -7.06 -21.30 -14.39
N GLY A 53 -6.45 -22.47 -14.13
CA GLY A 53 -5.03 -22.59 -13.77
C GLY A 53 -4.73 -22.26 -12.30
N MET A 54 -5.75 -22.24 -11.44
CA MET A 54 -5.61 -22.06 -9.99
C MET A 54 -6.19 -23.29 -9.26
N PRO A 55 -5.62 -23.68 -8.11
CA PRO A 55 -4.38 -23.19 -7.47
C PRO A 55 -3.12 -23.64 -8.22
N LYS A 56 -2.09 -22.80 -8.29
CA LYS A 56 -0.80 -23.12 -8.96
C LYS A 56 0.16 -23.91 -8.10
N PHE A 57 0.11 -23.71 -6.78
CA PHE A 57 1.00 -24.36 -5.82
C PHE A 57 0.18 -25.25 -4.89
N GLU A 58 0.72 -26.37 -4.47
CA GLU A 58 0.04 -27.23 -3.50
C GLU A 58 0.04 -26.62 -2.10
N ASN A 59 1.17 -26.03 -1.70
CA ASN A 59 1.35 -25.40 -0.41
C ASN A 59 1.89 -23.97 -0.60
N ILE A 60 1.43 -23.05 0.24
CA ILE A 60 1.97 -21.68 0.33
C ILE A 60 2.36 -21.41 1.78
N LEU A 61 3.56 -20.92 1.96
CA LEU A 61 4.09 -20.47 3.25
C LEU A 61 4.33 -18.96 3.20
N PHE A 62 3.58 -18.19 3.98
CA PHE A 62 3.85 -16.76 4.20
C PHE A 62 4.76 -16.59 5.40
N LYS A 63 5.90 -15.92 5.21
CA LYS A 63 6.83 -15.49 6.27
C LYS A 63 6.79 -13.97 6.42
N PRO A 64 6.32 -13.40 7.54
CA PRO A 64 6.26 -11.95 7.74
C PRO A 64 7.65 -11.39 8.10
N ILE A 65 8.43 -11.02 7.10
CA ILE A 65 9.76 -10.39 7.28
C ILE A 65 9.58 -8.86 7.16
N LYS A 66 9.61 -8.14 8.28
CA LYS A 66 9.36 -6.68 8.33
C LYS A 66 10.43 -5.85 7.64
N SER A 67 11.70 -6.22 7.78
CA SER A 67 12.85 -5.51 7.20
C SER A 67 12.95 -5.76 5.69
N GLY A 68 12.94 -4.70 4.88
CA GLY A 68 13.13 -4.78 3.44
C GLY A 68 14.47 -5.43 3.03
N PRO A 69 15.59 -4.98 3.60
CA PRO A 69 16.89 -5.64 3.36
C PRO A 69 16.90 -7.13 3.71
N ALA A 70 16.29 -7.52 4.85
CA ALA A 70 16.21 -8.93 5.24
C ALA A 70 15.35 -9.76 4.27
N ARG A 71 14.23 -9.20 3.72
CA ARG A 71 13.47 -9.89 2.68
C ARG A 71 14.28 -10.15 1.43
N ILE A 72 15.07 -9.15 0.99
CA ILE A 72 15.94 -9.29 -0.19
C ILE A 72 17.02 -10.35 0.07
N ALA A 73 17.64 -10.33 1.26
CA ALA A 73 18.64 -11.34 1.62
C ALA A 73 18.05 -12.75 1.60
N ALA A 74 16.87 -12.96 2.17
CA ALA A 74 16.15 -14.24 2.16
C ALA A 74 15.84 -14.74 0.73
N LEU A 75 15.44 -13.82 -0.18
CA LEU A 75 15.21 -14.16 -1.58
C LEU A 75 16.52 -14.58 -2.29
N LEU A 76 17.59 -13.83 -2.07
CA LEU A 76 18.89 -14.11 -2.70
C LEU A 76 19.54 -15.39 -2.15
N ALA A 77 19.27 -15.74 -0.89
CA ALA A 77 19.71 -16.99 -0.27
C ALA A 77 18.85 -18.21 -0.67
N GLY A 78 17.69 -18.00 -1.28
CA GLY A 78 16.74 -19.07 -1.59
C GLY A 78 15.88 -19.52 -0.42
N ASP A 79 15.86 -18.78 0.69
CA ASP A 79 15.01 -19.06 1.85
C ASP A 79 13.53 -18.78 1.58
N VAL A 80 13.25 -17.97 0.56
CA VAL A 80 11.91 -17.67 0.04
C VAL A 80 11.96 -17.58 -1.49
N ASP A 81 10.88 -18.01 -2.15
CA ASP A 81 10.76 -17.99 -3.62
C ASP A 81 10.24 -16.67 -4.16
N PHE A 82 9.58 -15.88 -3.32
CA PHE A 82 8.92 -14.64 -3.70
C PHE A 82 8.94 -13.63 -2.56
N ILE A 83 9.16 -12.36 -2.90
CA ILE A 83 8.98 -11.23 -1.97
C ILE A 83 8.09 -10.16 -2.60
N ASP A 84 7.30 -9.48 -1.79
CA ASP A 84 6.59 -8.26 -2.15
C ASP A 84 7.27 -7.01 -1.56
N ASN A 85 6.78 -5.83 -1.94
CA ASN A 85 7.24 -4.55 -1.40
C ASN A 85 8.78 -4.38 -1.45
N VAL A 86 9.36 -4.59 -2.63
CA VAL A 86 10.79 -4.34 -2.87
C VAL A 86 11.09 -2.86 -2.64
N PRO A 87 12.06 -2.50 -1.77
CA PRO A 87 12.47 -1.11 -1.60
C PRO A 87 12.94 -0.50 -2.92
N PRO A 88 12.51 0.73 -3.28
CA PRO A 88 12.85 1.36 -4.56
C PRO A 88 14.33 1.33 -4.91
N LEU A 89 15.19 1.67 -3.95
CA LEU A 89 16.66 1.68 -4.10
C LEU A 89 17.27 0.33 -4.54
N ASN A 90 16.55 -0.77 -4.33
CA ASN A 90 17.05 -2.12 -4.68
C ASN A 90 16.51 -2.61 -6.02
N VAL A 91 15.54 -1.95 -6.61
CA VAL A 91 14.88 -2.37 -7.86
C VAL A 91 15.89 -2.50 -9.00
N ALA A 92 16.72 -1.49 -9.21
CA ALA A 92 17.71 -1.49 -10.29
C ALA A 92 18.73 -2.63 -10.15
N LYS A 93 19.16 -2.93 -8.92
CA LYS A 93 20.09 -4.04 -8.62
C LYS A 93 19.43 -5.40 -8.88
N LEU A 94 18.21 -5.59 -8.40
CA LEU A 94 17.50 -6.87 -8.56
C LEU A 94 17.11 -7.14 -10.02
N LYS A 95 16.79 -6.11 -10.81
CA LYS A 95 16.55 -6.25 -12.26
C LYS A 95 17.75 -6.80 -13.04
N LYS A 96 18.96 -6.56 -12.57
CA LYS A 96 20.20 -7.06 -13.21
C LYS A 96 20.52 -8.50 -12.85
N ASN A 97 19.84 -9.08 -11.87
CA ASN A 97 20.08 -10.47 -11.48
C ASN A 97 19.34 -11.41 -12.45
N PRO A 98 20.07 -12.27 -13.22
CA PRO A 98 19.47 -13.13 -14.23
C PRO A 98 18.59 -14.25 -13.66
N THR A 99 18.75 -14.58 -12.37
CA THR A 99 17.96 -15.62 -11.71
C THR A 99 16.63 -15.10 -11.16
N LEU A 100 16.41 -13.78 -11.16
CA LEU A 100 15.22 -13.15 -10.61
C LEU A 100 14.34 -12.56 -11.71
N LYS A 101 13.03 -12.68 -11.53
CA LYS A 101 12.05 -11.96 -12.33
C LYS A 101 11.38 -10.90 -11.47
N LEU A 102 11.55 -9.63 -11.84
CA LEU A 102 10.89 -8.50 -11.18
C LEU A 102 9.64 -8.11 -11.95
N ASN A 103 8.50 -8.13 -11.26
CA ASN A 103 7.22 -7.67 -11.80
C ASN A 103 6.81 -6.38 -11.07
N SER A 104 6.50 -5.32 -11.80
CA SER A 104 6.08 -4.04 -11.24
C SER A 104 4.96 -3.42 -12.07
N GLY A 105 4.09 -2.69 -11.40
CA GLY A 105 2.98 -2.01 -12.06
C GLY A 105 2.28 -1.03 -11.12
N PRO A 106 1.39 -0.19 -11.65
CA PRO A 106 0.57 0.70 -10.84
C PRO A 106 -0.24 -0.10 -9.82
N SER A 107 -0.18 0.31 -8.57
CA SER A 107 -1.01 -0.25 -7.49
C SER A 107 -2.15 0.71 -7.16
N ASN A 108 -3.12 0.24 -6.38
CA ASN A 108 -4.18 1.08 -5.83
C ASN A 108 -3.74 1.88 -4.58
N ARG A 109 -2.44 1.89 -4.28
CA ARG A 109 -1.89 2.65 -3.15
C ARG A 109 -1.55 4.06 -3.60
N VAL A 110 -2.15 5.05 -2.93
CA VAL A 110 -1.82 6.47 -3.11
C VAL A 110 -1.26 7.00 -1.80
N ILE A 111 -0.11 7.68 -1.87
CA ILE A 111 0.50 8.41 -0.74
C ILE A 111 0.06 9.87 -0.87
N TYR A 112 -0.57 10.40 0.18
CA TYR A 112 -1.10 11.76 0.19
C TYR A 112 -0.97 12.41 1.57
N LEU A 113 -1.04 13.73 1.60
CA LEU A 113 -1.18 14.50 2.83
C LEU A 113 -2.66 14.65 3.17
N HIS A 114 -3.05 14.09 4.30
CA HIS A 114 -4.41 14.28 4.83
C HIS A 114 -4.43 15.54 5.69
N MET A 115 -5.17 16.55 5.25
CA MET A 115 -5.26 17.85 5.92
C MET A 115 -6.62 17.99 6.64
N ASP A 116 -6.58 18.28 7.94
CA ASP A 116 -7.79 18.58 8.71
C ASP A 116 -8.32 19.96 8.31
N GLN A 117 -9.24 19.99 7.37
CA GLN A 117 -9.84 21.23 6.86
C GLN A 117 -11.21 21.56 7.47
N PHE A 118 -11.62 20.79 8.47
CA PHE A 118 -12.97 20.91 9.06
C PHE A 118 -12.96 21.58 10.44
N ARG A 119 -12.01 21.20 11.33
CA ARG A 119 -12.01 21.68 12.70
C ARG A 119 -11.36 23.03 12.82
N GLU A 120 -12.02 24.01 13.45
CA GLU A 120 -11.44 25.31 13.75
C GLU A 120 -10.20 25.19 14.69
N ASN A 121 -10.31 24.30 15.68
CA ASN A 121 -9.23 23.96 16.61
C ASN A 121 -8.83 22.50 16.38
N SER A 122 -7.91 22.26 15.47
CA SER A 122 -7.41 20.93 15.19
C SER A 122 -6.45 20.44 16.28
N PRO A 123 -6.59 19.20 16.80
CA PRO A 123 -5.64 18.64 17.75
C PRO A 123 -4.26 18.35 17.13
N HIS A 124 -4.17 18.39 15.80
CA HIS A 124 -2.96 18.06 15.04
C HIS A 124 -2.14 19.31 14.65
N ILE A 125 -2.62 20.51 14.96
CA ILE A 125 -1.99 21.79 14.56
C ILE A 125 -1.70 22.59 15.81
N ARG A 126 -0.45 23.09 15.89
CA ARG A 126 0.03 23.92 16.99
C ARG A 126 0.92 25.03 16.46
N ALA A 127 1.04 26.13 17.21
CA ALA A 127 2.03 27.17 16.94
C ALA A 127 3.46 26.62 17.08
N ILE A 128 4.39 27.22 16.36
CA ILE A 128 5.83 27.01 16.59
C ILE A 128 6.14 27.45 18.03
N GLY A 129 6.76 26.58 18.81
CA GLY A 129 6.97 26.79 20.24
C GLY A 129 5.82 26.32 21.15
N GLY A 130 4.77 25.75 20.58
CA GLY A 130 3.60 25.21 21.31
C GLY A 130 2.43 26.17 21.35
N GLY A 131 1.33 25.73 21.98
CA GLY A 131 0.09 26.52 22.05
C GLY A 131 -0.90 26.20 20.92
N LYS A 132 -2.16 26.55 21.17
CA LYS A 132 -3.25 26.39 20.21
C LYS A 132 -3.28 27.57 19.23
N ILE A 133 -3.53 27.29 17.97
CA ILE A 133 -3.78 28.31 16.94
C ILE A 133 -5.05 27.93 16.18
N LYS A 134 -5.68 28.94 15.58
CA LYS A 134 -6.74 28.71 14.61
C LYS A 134 -6.17 27.88 13.45
N ASN A 135 -6.96 26.90 13.01
CA ASN A 135 -6.51 25.96 11.99
C ASN A 135 -6.31 26.64 10.62
N PRO A 136 -5.08 26.84 10.15
CA PRO A 136 -4.83 27.49 8.86
C PRO A 136 -5.23 26.62 7.67
N LEU A 137 -5.38 25.29 7.87
CA LEU A 137 -5.78 24.37 6.80
C LEU A 137 -7.26 24.49 6.40
N MET A 138 -8.05 25.28 7.13
CA MET A 138 -9.42 25.67 6.70
C MET A 138 -9.37 26.61 5.49
N ASP A 139 -8.31 27.40 5.34
CA ASP A 139 -8.11 28.26 4.17
C ASP A 139 -7.63 27.44 2.96
N VAL A 140 -8.37 27.49 1.86
CA VAL A 140 -8.03 26.81 0.62
C VAL A 140 -6.70 27.26 0.05
N ARG A 141 -6.33 28.56 0.25
CA ARG A 141 -5.05 29.09 -0.23
C ARG A 141 -3.88 28.39 0.43
N VAL A 142 -3.97 28.14 1.74
CA VAL A 142 -2.94 27.40 2.49
C VAL A 142 -2.80 25.97 1.96
N ARG A 143 -3.90 25.25 1.76
CA ARG A 143 -3.85 23.91 1.20
C ARG A 143 -3.27 23.87 -0.22
N LYS A 144 -3.64 24.86 -1.05
CA LYS A 144 -3.09 25.01 -2.41
C LYS A 144 -1.60 25.33 -2.38
N ALA A 145 -1.16 26.23 -1.50
CA ALA A 145 0.25 26.53 -1.32
C ALA A 145 1.08 25.31 -0.93
N ILE A 146 0.58 24.49 0.01
CA ILE A 146 1.23 23.23 0.38
C ILE A 146 1.37 22.31 -0.85
N SER A 147 0.31 22.19 -1.65
CA SER A 147 0.34 21.33 -2.83
C SER A 147 1.35 21.81 -3.88
N LEU A 148 1.39 23.13 -4.14
CA LEU A 148 2.32 23.73 -5.11
C LEU A 148 3.78 23.68 -4.63
N ALA A 149 4.03 23.65 -3.34
CA ALA A 149 5.38 23.56 -2.76
C ALA A 149 6.00 22.15 -2.87
N ILE A 150 5.22 21.13 -3.21
CA ILE A 150 5.72 19.74 -3.30
C ILE A 150 6.24 19.45 -4.71
N ASN A 151 7.55 19.24 -4.82
CA ASN A 151 8.17 18.80 -6.07
C ASN A 151 7.98 17.28 -6.29
N ARG A 152 6.83 16.93 -6.88
CA ARG A 152 6.48 15.53 -7.14
C ARG A 152 7.37 14.86 -8.17
N ASP A 153 7.91 15.63 -9.14
CA ASP A 153 8.83 15.10 -10.14
C ASP A 153 10.16 14.67 -9.50
N ALA A 154 10.71 15.53 -8.63
CA ALA A 154 11.92 15.19 -7.88
C ALA A 154 11.69 13.98 -6.93
N MET A 155 10.52 13.90 -6.28
CA MET A 155 10.18 12.75 -5.43
C MET A 155 10.12 11.45 -6.24
N VAL A 156 9.47 11.46 -7.39
CA VAL A 156 9.41 10.29 -8.27
C VAL A 156 10.80 9.89 -8.75
N ALA A 157 11.60 10.85 -9.21
CA ALA A 157 12.92 10.56 -9.78
C ALA A 157 13.94 10.13 -8.73
N LYS A 158 14.02 10.83 -7.58
CA LYS A 158 15.12 10.69 -6.61
C LYS A 158 14.80 9.81 -5.40
N VAL A 159 13.51 9.74 -4.99
CA VAL A 159 13.09 8.97 -3.82
C VAL A 159 12.49 7.63 -4.23
N MET A 160 11.72 7.65 -5.31
CA MET A 160 11.00 6.47 -5.79
C MET A 160 11.69 5.80 -6.99
N GLU A 161 12.91 6.21 -7.34
CA GLU A 161 13.71 5.61 -8.43
C GLU A 161 12.91 5.44 -9.75
N GLY A 162 12.00 6.38 -10.03
CA GLY A 162 11.16 6.37 -11.23
C GLY A 162 10.01 5.36 -11.24
N ILE A 163 9.81 4.57 -10.18
CA ILE A 163 8.76 3.52 -10.15
C ILE A 163 7.39 4.02 -9.69
N ALA A 164 7.29 5.26 -9.22
CA ALA A 164 6.03 5.88 -8.82
C ALA A 164 5.45 6.75 -9.95
N VAL A 165 4.15 7.02 -9.85
CA VAL A 165 3.43 7.93 -10.76
C VAL A 165 2.82 9.06 -9.93
N LYS A 166 2.93 10.30 -10.42
CA LYS A 166 2.29 11.47 -9.78
C LYS A 166 0.77 11.29 -9.78
N ALA A 167 0.14 11.51 -8.63
CA ALA A 167 -1.31 11.42 -8.47
C ALA A 167 -1.95 12.80 -8.31
N GLY A 168 -3.03 13.05 -9.05
CA GLY A 168 -3.90 14.23 -8.89
C GLY A 168 -5.22 13.90 -8.21
N GLN A 169 -5.46 12.64 -7.88
CA GLN A 169 -6.66 12.14 -7.23
C GLN A 169 -6.37 10.86 -6.45
N LEU A 170 -7.29 10.40 -5.62
CA LEU A 170 -7.11 9.22 -4.77
C LEU A 170 -7.19 7.88 -5.53
N LEU A 171 -7.61 7.89 -6.78
CA LEU A 171 -7.65 6.70 -7.63
C LEU A 171 -6.52 6.75 -8.67
N PRO A 172 -5.70 5.71 -8.79
CA PRO A 172 -4.69 5.60 -9.84
C PRO A 172 -5.31 5.52 -11.24
N ALA A 173 -4.57 5.93 -12.25
CA ALA A 173 -4.99 5.79 -13.64
C ALA A 173 -5.32 4.33 -13.99
N GLY A 174 -6.39 4.12 -14.79
CA GLY A 174 -6.87 2.80 -15.18
C GLY A 174 -7.94 2.20 -14.27
N PHE A 175 -8.23 2.82 -13.12
CA PHE A 175 -9.33 2.39 -12.25
C PHE A 175 -10.66 3.03 -12.67
N HIS A 176 -11.76 2.31 -12.41
CA HIS A 176 -13.10 2.85 -12.62
C HIS A 176 -13.33 4.09 -11.73
N GLY A 177 -13.94 5.13 -12.30
CA GLY A 177 -14.20 6.40 -11.58
C GLY A 177 -13.05 7.40 -11.62
N VAL A 178 -11.95 7.11 -12.32
CA VAL A 178 -10.83 8.05 -12.51
C VAL A 178 -11.25 9.18 -13.46
N SER A 179 -11.03 10.45 -13.05
CA SER A 179 -11.27 11.61 -13.89
C SER A 179 -10.01 12.00 -14.67
N SER A 180 -10.14 12.14 -15.98
CA SER A 180 -9.06 12.65 -16.84
C SER A 180 -8.79 14.15 -16.64
N LYS A 181 -9.72 14.87 -15.99
CA LYS A 181 -9.61 16.31 -15.70
C LYS A 181 -8.77 16.62 -14.45
N MET A 182 -8.70 15.67 -13.49
CA MET A 182 -7.96 15.86 -12.23
C MET A 182 -6.49 15.52 -12.43
N LYS A 183 -5.69 16.55 -12.63
CA LYS A 183 -4.23 16.45 -12.81
C LYS A 183 -3.50 16.80 -11.50
N PRO A 184 -2.28 16.24 -11.27
CA PRO A 184 -1.43 16.70 -10.18
C PRO A 184 -1.11 18.19 -10.31
N ASP A 185 -1.11 18.90 -9.19
CA ASP A 185 -0.63 20.29 -9.18
C ASP A 185 0.83 20.36 -9.62
N PRO A 186 1.22 21.40 -10.39
CA PRO A 186 2.61 21.64 -10.74
C PRO A 186 3.44 22.01 -9.49
N TYR A 187 4.74 21.89 -9.59
CA TYR A 187 5.65 22.45 -8.60
C TYR A 187 5.85 23.95 -8.90
N ASP A 188 5.31 24.81 -8.04
CA ASP A 188 5.39 26.28 -8.17
C ASP A 188 5.54 26.93 -6.79
N PRO A 189 6.75 26.95 -6.21
CA PRO A 189 6.99 27.51 -4.90
C PRO A 189 6.79 29.04 -4.83
N GLU A 190 6.91 29.76 -5.94
CA GLU A 190 6.71 31.19 -5.95
C GLU A 190 5.22 31.54 -5.83
N THR A 191 4.36 30.87 -6.56
CA THR A 191 2.90 31.00 -6.36
C THR A 191 2.48 30.51 -4.98
N ALA A 192 3.10 29.44 -4.46
CA ALA A 192 2.84 28.98 -3.10
C ALA A 192 3.13 30.08 -2.06
N LYS A 193 4.27 30.76 -2.15
CA LYS A 193 4.61 31.89 -1.28
C LYS A 193 3.63 33.06 -1.39
N LYS A 194 3.18 33.39 -2.61
CA LYS A 194 2.19 34.46 -2.84
C LYS A 194 0.84 34.15 -2.20
N LEU A 195 0.42 32.91 -2.18
CA LEU A 195 -0.85 32.47 -1.56
C LEU A 195 -0.83 32.57 -0.03
N LEU A 196 0.35 32.60 0.59
CA LEU A 196 0.53 32.68 2.04
C LEU A 196 0.76 34.12 2.57
N LYS A 197 0.86 35.10 1.67
CA LYS A 197 0.89 36.53 1.99
C LYS A 197 -0.52 37.12 2.00
#